data_b8d8e59d9e5d5b3691088408cbbb429f
#
_entry.id   b8d8e59d9e5d5b3691088408cbbb429f
#
_cell.length_a   1.000
_cell.length_b   1.000
_cell.length_c   1.000
_cell.angle_alpha   90.00
_cell.angle_beta   90.00
_cell.angle_gamma   90.00
#
_symmetry.space_group_name_H-M   'P 1'
#
loop_
_entity.id
_entity.type
_entity.pdbx_description
1 polymer ?
#
loop_
_entity_poly.entity_id
_entity_poly.type
_entity_poly.pdbx_seq_one_letter_code
_entity_poly.pdbx_strand_id
1 'polypeptide(L)'
;LTFMQKLLQENYVNTLIGALRHLFYKENIASEFDSNLNLLGLENGVIDLKEWVFREGRPEDYITKTTGYELPIGDAELPIKLANINVHMSDIIPNYQRYKDDLLTFITQIIPIEEVRNYAMRFLSKCLSGENRDEGFYIWTGSGGNGKSKLIELAQLVLGEYACGLPVSLITSKRASSNSATPEMERTKGIRLTVMQEPEADENINIGLMKELTGNDKIIARGLYKEPVEFVPQYKLLLMCNDLPNIPSNDDGTWRRLEVVDFIAKFVGEEDY
;
A
#
# COMPACT_ATOMS: atom_id res chain seq x y z
N LEU A 1 -6.60 27.87 -40.79
CA LEU A 1 -6.97 27.33 -39.45
C LEU A 1 -5.81 27.52 -38.50
N THR A 2 -6.04 28.21 -37.37
CA THR A 2 -5.03 28.28 -36.28
C THR A 2 -4.76 26.91 -35.69
N PHE A 3 -3.60 26.72 -35.03
CA PHE A 3 -3.25 25.47 -34.39
C PHE A 3 -4.37 24.97 -33.44
N MET A 4 -4.93 25.88 -32.65
CA MET A 4 -6.07 25.57 -31.76
C MET A 4 -7.32 25.05 -32.50
N GLN A 5 -7.63 25.61 -33.67
CA GLN A 5 -8.76 25.12 -34.49
C GLN A 5 -8.49 23.74 -35.09
N LYS A 6 -7.22 23.41 -35.38
CA LYS A 6 -6.84 22.06 -35.82
C LYS A 6 -6.97 21.01 -34.71
N LEU A 7 -6.66 21.38 -33.46
CA LEU A 7 -6.82 20.49 -32.31
C LEU A 7 -8.29 20.12 -32.02
N LEU A 8 -9.26 20.87 -32.55
CA LEU A 8 -10.67 20.52 -32.47
C LEU A 8 -11.12 19.50 -33.54
N GLN A 9 -10.23 19.12 -34.46
CA GLN A 9 -10.52 18.15 -35.51
C GLN A 9 -9.97 16.78 -35.13
N GLU A 10 -10.86 15.80 -34.94
CA GLU A 10 -10.52 14.44 -34.53
C GLU A 10 -9.47 13.79 -35.40
N ASN A 11 -9.57 13.92 -36.74
CA ASN A 11 -8.59 13.37 -37.67
C ASN A 11 -7.18 13.95 -37.46
N TYR A 12 -7.09 15.26 -37.17
CA TYR A 12 -5.81 15.90 -36.90
C TYR A 12 -5.21 15.40 -35.59
N VAL A 13 -6.03 15.28 -34.55
CA VAL A 13 -5.62 14.73 -33.23
C VAL A 13 -5.12 13.30 -33.38
N ASN A 14 -5.88 12.44 -34.08
CA ASN A 14 -5.47 11.05 -34.30
C ASN A 14 -4.17 10.93 -35.09
N THR A 15 -3.95 11.79 -36.12
CA THR A 15 -2.70 11.83 -36.87
C THR A 15 -1.54 12.28 -35.97
N LEU A 16 -1.76 13.29 -35.14
CA LEU A 16 -0.76 13.77 -34.17
C LEU A 16 -0.39 12.70 -33.15
N ILE A 17 -1.41 12.02 -32.57
CA ILE A 17 -1.20 10.91 -31.64
C ILE A 17 -0.41 9.78 -32.32
N GLY A 18 -0.72 9.44 -33.58
CA GLY A 18 0.03 8.46 -34.36
C GLY A 18 1.51 8.82 -34.50
N ALA A 19 1.82 10.08 -34.82
CA ALA A 19 3.18 10.56 -34.91
C ALA A 19 3.90 10.57 -33.54
N LEU A 20 3.23 11.01 -32.50
CA LEU A 20 3.77 11.04 -31.13
C LEU A 20 4.10 9.64 -30.61
N ARG A 21 3.30 8.60 -30.96
CA ARG A 21 3.60 7.23 -30.58
C ARG A 21 4.98 6.78 -31.01
N HIS A 22 5.45 7.17 -32.19
CA HIS A 22 6.81 6.84 -32.66
C HIS A 22 7.89 7.65 -31.97
N LEU A 23 7.62 8.92 -31.67
CA LEU A 23 8.61 9.82 -31.04
C LEU A 23 8.83 9.50 -29.55
N PHE A 24 7.74 9.11 -28.86
CA PHE A 24 7.78 8.83 -27.42
C PHE A 24 7.77 7.33 -27.08
N TYR A 25 7.91 6.47 -28.09
CA TYR A 25 8.00 5.04 -27.82
C TYR A 25 9.27 4.72 -27.04
N LYS A 26 9.08 4.10 -25.90
CA LYS A 26 10.15 3.51 -25.10
C LYS A 26 9.77 2.06 -24.82
N GLU A 27 10.63 1.14 -25.25
CA GLU A 27 10.44 -0.29 -24.99
C GLU A 27 10.38 -0.54 -23.49
N ASN A 28 9.42 -1.38 -23.07
CA ASN A 28 9.24 -1.79 -21.68
C ASN A 28 8.95 -0.64 -20.68
N ILE A 29 8.54 0.55 -21.12
CA ILE A 29 8.22 1.68 -20.24
C ILE A 29 7.21 1.27 -19.15
N ALA A 30 6.25 0.40 -19.47
CA ALA A 30 5.24 -0.05 -18.53
C ALA A 30 5.82 -0.77 -17.29
N SER A 31 7.01 -1.38 -17.41
CA SER A 31 7.69 -2.03 -16.28
C SER A 31 8.44 -1.04 -15.39
N GLU A 32 8.71 0.18 -15.89
CA GLU A 32 9.39 1.22 -15.12
C GLU A 32 8.42 1.98 -14.21
N PHE A 33 7.12 2.04 -14.57
CA PHE A 33 6.13 2.69 -13.74
C PHE A 33 6.01 2.03 -12.37
N ASP A 34 6.06 2.86 -11.31
CA ASP A 34 5.98 2.47 -9.90
C ASP A 34 7.02 1.42 -9.47
N SER A 35 8.15 1.32 -10.21
CA SER A 35 9.19 0.32 -9.95
C SER A 35 10.15 0.73 -8.82
N ASN A 36 10.28 2.02 -8.54
CA ASN A 36 11.17 2.50 -7.49
C ASN A 36 10.54 2.29 -6.11
N LEU A 37 11.11 1.38 -5.35
CA LEU A 37 10.59 0.94 -4.04
C LEU A 37 10.67 2.02 -2.96
N ASN A 38 11.50 3.04 -3.16
CA ASN A 38 11.82 4.06 -2.15
C ASN A 38 11.17 5.42 -2.44
N LEU A 39 10.35 5.52 -3.49
CA LEU A 39 9.62 6.74 -3.80
C LEU A 39 8.14 6.60 -3.43
N LEU A 40 7.59 7.61 -2.77
CA LEU A 40 6.17 7.72 -2.45
C LEU A 40 5.65 9.06 -2.99
N GLY A 41 4.71 9.01 -3.93
CA GLY A 41 4.11 10.19 -4.55
C GLY A 41 3.03 10.81 -3.67
N LEU A 42 3.07 12.14 -3.56
CA LEU A 42 2.02 12.98 -3.02
C LEU A 42 1.56 13.95 -4.12
N GLU A 43 0.45 14.64 -3.91
CA GLU A 43 -0.08 15.56 -4.93
C GLU A 43 0.88 16.74 -5.23
N ASN A 44 1.68 17.17 -4.25
CA ASN A 44 2.61 18.29 -4.37
C ASN A 44 4.09 17.89 -4.37
N GLY A 45 4.43 16.60 -4.50
CA GLY A 45 5.82 16.17 -4.54
C GLY A 45 6.03 14.68 -4.26
N VAL A 46 7.26 14.33 -3.93
CA VAL A 46 7.69 12.95 -3.72
C VAL A 46 8.50 12.84 -2.45
N ILE A 47 8.15 11.88 -1.59
CA ILE A 47 9.01 11.44 -0.50
C ILE A 47 10.02 10.44 -1.08
N ASP A 48 11.29 10.79 -0.99
CA ASP A 48 12.41 9.93 -1.33
C ASP A 48 12.99 9.34 -0.04
N LEU A 49 12.65 8.07 0.21
CA LEU A 49 13.07 7.35 1.43
C LEU A 49 14.54 6.96 1.41
N LYS A 50 15.19 6.96 0.25
CA LYS A 50 16.63 6.67 0.14
C LYS A 50 17.46 7.89 0.53
N GLU A 51 17.08 9.06 -0.02
CA GLU A 51 17.74 10.33 0.29
C GLU A 51 17.20 10.98 1.56
N TRP A 52 16.08 10.45 2.11
CA TRP A 52 15.43 10.92 3.32
C TRP A 52 14.96 12.38 3.21
N VAL A 53 14.34 12.71 2.07
CA VAL A 53 13.85 14.05 1.76
C VAL A 53 12.44 14.02 1.14
N PHE A 54 11.70 15.13 1.29
CA PHE A 54 10.58 15.48 0.43
C PHE A 54 11.06 16.47 -0.64
N ARG A 55 10.77 16.21 -1.89
CA ARG A 55 11.22 16.97 -3.04
C ARG A 55 10.17 17.06 -4.14
N GLU A 56 10.40 17.91 -5.12
CA GLU A 56 9.60 17.93 -6.35
C GLU A 56 9.64 16.58 -7.06
N GLY A 57 8.50 16.21 -7.66
CA GLY A 57 8.41 15.06 -8.55
C GLY A 57 9.12 15.32 -9.87
N ARG A 58 9.70 14.29 -10.47
CA ARG A 58 10.40 14.34 -11.76
C ARG A 58 9.78 13.34 -12.72
N PRO A 59 9.76 13.61 -14.04
CA PRO A 59 9.29 12.65 -15.03
C PRO A 59 9.99 11.28 -14.94
N GLU A 60 11.27 11.28 -14.55
CA GLU A 60 12.11 10.09 -14.43
C GLU A 60 11.80 9.26 -13.18
N ASP A 61 10.99 9.76 -12.27
CA ASP A 61 10.52 9.00 -11.11
C ASP A 61 9.52 7.90 -11.52
N TYR A 62 8.89 8.05 -12.68
CA TYR A 62 7.89 7.13 -13.25
C TYR A 62 6.79 6.72 -12.27
N ILE A 63 6.38 7.64 -11.40
CA ILE A 63 5.33 7.44 -10.40
C ILE A 63 3.97 7.65 -11.06
N THR A 64 3.06 6.70 -10.90
CA THR A 64 1.66 6.79 -11.38
C THR A 64 0.65 6.82 -10.25
N LYS A 65 1.07 6.62 -9.01
CA LYS A 65 0.24 6.58 -7.81
C LYS A 65 0.53 7.74 -6.89
N THR A 66 -0.48 8.14 -6.15
CA THR A 66 -0.39 9.22 -5.16
C THR A 66 -1.11 8.85 -3.88
N THR A 67 -0.73 9.50 -2.79
CA THR A 67 -1.48 9.41 -1.53
C THR A 67 -2.83 10.12 -1.60
N GLY A 68 -3.07 10.94 -2.62
CA GLY A 68 -4.32 11.68 -2.82
C GLY A 68 -4.43 12.96 -1.98
N TYR A 69 -3.33 13.40 -1.36
CA TYR A 69 -3.26 14.66 -0.62
C TYR A 69 -1.89 15.32 -0.76
N GLU A 70 -1.85 16.62 -0.45
CA GLU A 70 -0.64 17.41 -0.39
C GLU A 70 0.01 17.32 1.00
N LEU A 71 1.34 17.27 1.03
CA LEU A 71 2.06 17.52 2.28
C LEU A 71 1.97 19.01 2.61
N PRO A 72 1.46 19.39 3.78
CA PRO A 72 1.30 20.81 4.15
C PRO A 72 2.65 21.40 4.56
N ILE A 73 3.39 21.90 3.60
CA ILE A 73 4.72 22.51 3.77
C ILE A 73 4.74 24.02 3.56
N GLY A 74 3.60 24.65 3.16
CA GLY A 74 3.50 26.07 2.85
C GLY A 74 4.49 26.49 1.76
N ASP A 75 5.13 27.66 1.96
CA ASP A 75 6.12 28.22 1.04
C ASP A 75 7.56 27.71 1.28
N ALA A 76 7.71 26.55 1.93
CA ALA A 76 9.03 26.00 2.20
C ALA A 76 9.77 25.62 0.91
N GLU A 77 11.06 25.99 0.84
CA GLU A 77 11.91 25.61 -0.29
C GLU A 77 12.22 24.11 -0.28
N LEU A 78 12.10 23.46 -1.44
CA LEU A 78 12.43 22.05 -1.62
C LEU A 78 13.90 21.87 -2.04
N PRO A 79 14.57 20.78 -1.63
CA PRO A 79 14.05 19.65 -0.86
C PRO A 79 14.05 19.89 0.66
N ILE A 80 13.08 19.29 1.37
CA ILE A 80 13.01 19.32 2.83
C ILE A 80 13.46 17.96 3.39
N LYS A 81 14.39 17.96 4.35
CA LYS A 81 14.75 16.73 5.08
C LYS A 81 13.55 16.23 5.88
N LEU A 82 13.24 14.93 5.80
CA LEU A 82 12.12 14.32 6.52
C LEU A 82 12.22 14.52 8.04
N ALA A 83 13.43 14.61 8.59
CA ALA A 83 13.65 14.92 10.01
C ALA A 83 13.07 16.29 10.42
N ASN A 84 12.97 17.24 9.49
CA ASN A 84 12.50 18.60 9.74
C ASN A 84 11.00 18.79 9.39
N ILE A 85 10.36 17.80 8.81
CA ILE A 85 8.99 17.92 8.30
C ILE A 85 8.00 18.30 9.41
N ASN A 86 8.16 17.74 10.61
CA ASN A 86 7.30 18.02 11.76
C ASN A 86 7.37 19.51 12.17
N VAL A 87 8.52 20.15 12.00
CA VAL A 87 8.68 21.59 12.31
C VAL A 87 7.85 22.40 11.33
N HIS A 88 8.01 22.16 10.04
CA HIS A 88 7.21 22.83 9.01
C HIS A 88 5.70 22.64 9.21
N MET A 89 5.27 21.41 9.51
CA MET A 89 3.86 21.11 9.73
C MET A 89 3.32 21.81 11.00
N SER A 90 4.12 21.92 12.06
CA SER A 90 3.70 22.61 13.30
C SER A 90 3.51 24.11 13.10
N ASP A 91 4.25 24.72 12.16
CA ASP A 91 4.13 26.14 11.85
C ASP A 91 2.90 26.46 10.98
N ILE A 92 2.41 25.48 10.22
CA ILE A 92 1.35 25.68 9.23
C ILE A 92 0.00 25.16 9.71
N ILE A 93 -0.02 24.00 10.40
CA ILE A 93 -1.27 23.36 10.84
C ILE A 93 -1.70 23.89 12.21
N PRO A 94 -2.83 24.61 12.32
CA PRO A 94 -3.35 25.00 13.60
C PRO A 94 -3.62 23.77 14.49
N ASN A 95 -3.21 23.86 15.75
CA ASN A 95 -3.36 22.77 16.73
C ASN A 95 -2.63 21.46 16.37
N TYR A 96 -1.58 21.50 15.55
CA TYR A 96 -0.79 20.33 15.15
C TYR A 96 -0.41 19.43 16.32
N GLN A 97 0.08 20.01 17.42
CA GLN A 97 0.48 19.25 18.61
C GLN A 97 -0.69 18.48 19.21
N ARG A 98 -1.88 19.10 19.28
CA ARG A 98 -3.09 18.44 19.77
C ARG A 98 -3.46 17.24 18.92
N TYR A 99 -3.48 17.38 17.60
CA TYR A 99 -3.78 16.26 16.68
C TYR A 99 -2.77 15.11 16.81
N LYS A 100 -1.51 15.46 17.01
CA LYS A 100 -0.45 14.46 17.27
C LYS A 100 -0.68 13.72 18.58
N ASP A 101 -1.04 14.43 19.63
CA ASP A 101 -1.30 13.85 20.96
C ASP A 101 -2.57 12.99 20.94
N ASP A 102 -3.63 13.43 20.24
CA ASP A 102 -4.86 12.67 20.05
C ASP A 102 -4.57 11.36 19.28
N LEU A 103 -3.76 11.40 18.22
CA LEU A 103 -3.33 10.23 17.47
C LEU A 103 -2.53 9.25 18.32
N LEU A 104 -1.56 9.75 19.10
CA LEU A 104 -0.75 8.90 19.99
C LEU A 104 -1.61 8.27 21.09
N THR A 105 -2.57 9.00 21.61
CA THR A 105 -3.55 8.49 22.59
C THR A 105 -4.39 7.39 21.99
N PHE A 106 -4.95 7.61 20.81
CA PHE A 106 -5.72 6.62 20.06
C PHE A 106 -4.94 5.31 19.83
N ILE A 107 -3.70 5.40 19.33
CA ILE A 107 -2.85 4.24 19.09
C ILE A 107 -2.54 3.52 20.41
N THR A 108 -2.28 4.26 21.50
CA THR A 108 -1.98 3.68 22.82
C THR A 108 -3.19 2.96 23.41
N GLN A 109 -4.39 3.48 23.20
CA GLN A 109 -5.64 2.83 23.65
C GLN A 109 -5.90 1.53 22.87
N ILE A 110 -5.67 1.54 21.56
CA ILE A 110 -5.87 0.34 20.71
C ILE A 110 -4.82 -0.74 20.99
N ILE A 111 -3.55 -0.34 21.18
CA ILE A 111 -2.44 -1.25 21.45
C ILE A 111 -1.74 -0.82 22.75
N PRO A 112 -2.26 -1.23 23.92
CA PRO A 112 -1.77 -0.75 25.22
C PRO A 112 -0.37 -1.29 25.55
N ILE A 113 0.01 -2.48 25.03
CA ILE A 113 1.33 -3.06 25.27
C ILE A 113 2.35 -2.35 24.38
N GLU A 114 3.35 -1.73 24.99
CA GLU A 114 4.33 -0.88 24.31
C GLU A 114 5.13 -1.62 23.23
N GLU A 115 5.61 -2.82 23.52
CA GLU A 115 6.38 -3.64 22.59
C GLU A 115 5.56 -4.02 21.35
N VAL A 116 4.29 -4.40 21.55
CA VAL A 116 3.34 -4.73 20.47
C VAL A 116 3.03 -3.47 19.67
N ARG A 117 2.81 -2.35 20.35
CA ARG A 117 2.57 -1.04 19.69
C ARG A 117 3.76 -0.63 18.83
N ASN A 118 4.98 -0.72 19.37
CA ASN A 118 6.19 -0.41 18.64
C ASN A 118 6.39 -1.33 17.42
N TYR A 119 6.02 -2.60 17.53
CA TYR A 119 6.03 -3.53 16.41
C TYR A 119 5.00 -3.14 15.35
N ALA A 120 3.75 -2.90 15.72
CA ALA A 120 2.69 -2.50 14.80
C ALA A 120 3.02 -1.18 14.08
N MET A 121 3.58 -0.20 14.79
CA MET A 121 4.02 1.06 14.19
C MET A 121 5.18 0.89 13.21
N ARG A 122 6.13 -0.01 13.51
CA ARG A 122 7.20 -0.39 12.56
C ARG A 122 6.62 -1.05 11.31
N PHE A 123 5.64 -1.94 11.46
CA PHE A 123 4.94 -2.54 10.32
C PHE A 123 4.30 -1.47 9.43
N LEU A 124 3.52 -0.54 10.02
CA LEU A 124 2.89 0.56 9.27
C LEU A 124 3.93 1.46 8.58
N SER A 125 5.05 1.74 9.25
CA SER A 125 6.15 2.51 8.66
C SER A 125 6.82 1.79 7.48
N LYS A 126 6.97 0.46 7.53
CA LYS A 126 7.46 -0.35 6.41
C LYS A 126 6.54 -0.25 5.17
N CYS A 127 5.23 0.03 5.38
CA CYS A 127 4.30 0.20 4.27
C CYS A 127 4.51 1.49 3.46
N LEU A 128 5.36 2.42 3.92
CA LEU A 128 5.76 3.56 3.11
C LEU A 128 6.73 3.17 1.98
N SER A 129 7.48 2.10 2.16
CA SER A 129 8.42 1.55 1.16
C SER A 129 7.85 0.32 0.46
N GLY A 130 8.24 0.11 -0.80
CA GLY A 130 7.97 -1.11 -1.56
C GLY A 130 8.91 -2.27 -1.28
N GLU A 131 9.91 -2.08 -0.44
CA GLU A 131 10.81 -3.16 -0.06
C GLU A 131 10.06 -4.22 0.77
N ASN A 132 10.20 -5.49 0.40
CA ASN A 132 9.57 -6.62 1.07
C ASN A 132 10.61 -7.66 1.53
N ARG A 133 11.66 -7.18 2.20
CA ARG A 133 12.82 -8.02 2.60
C ARG A 133 12.45 -9.15 3.55
N ASP A 134 11.43 -8.94 4.38
CA ASP A 134 11.06 -9.88 5.44
C ASP A 134 10.19 -11.03 4.91
N GLU A 135 9.66 -10.92 3.69
CA GLU A 135 8.70 -11.87 3.10
C GLU A 135 7.54 -12.20 4.04
N GLY A 136 7.14 -11.24 4.88
CA GLY A 136 6.20 -11.45 5.99
C GLY A 136 4.75 -11.60 5.53
N PHE A 137 4.04 -12.53 6.17
CA PHE A 137 2.59 -12.61 6.18
C PHE A 137 2.09 -12.15 7.55
N TYR A 138 1.46 -10.98 7.56
CA TYR A 138 1.05 -10.31 8.79
C TYR A 138 -0.40 -10.66 9.13
N ILE A 139 -0.65 -11.06 10.36
CA ILE A 139 -1.99 -11.41 10.85
C ILE A 139 -2.29 -10.54 12.06
N TRP A 140 -3.35 -9.73 11.96
CA TRP A 140 -3.85 -8.95 13.07
C TRP A 140 -5.15 -9.55 13.56
N THR A 141 -5.14 -10.09 14.79
CA THR A 141 -6.27 -10.80 15.39
C THR A 141 -6.81 -10.06 16.61
N GLY A 142 -7.97 -10.47 17.10
CA GLY A 142 -8.60 -9.95 18.32
C GLY A 142 -10.13 -9.96 18.26
N SER A 143 -10.77 -10.08 19.41
CA SER A 143 -12.19 -10.44 19.63
C SER A 143 -13.26 -9.42 19.19
N GLY A 144 -12.95 -8.48 18.32
CA GLY A 144 -13.88 -7.42 17.91
C GLY A 144 -13.97 -6.25 18.92
N GLY A 145 -14.45 -5.08 18.47
CA GLY A 145 -14.54 -3.88 19.32
C GLY A 145 -13.22 -3.36 19.87
N ASN A 146 -12.10 -3.68 19.23
CA ASN A 146 -10.74 -3.40 19.69
C ASN A 146 -10.00 -2.30 18.88
N GLY A 147 -10.70 -1.64 17.96
CA GLY A 147 -10.13 -0.54 17.17
C GLY A 147 -9.22 -0.96 15.99
N LYS A 148 -8.94 -2.25 15.82
CA LYS A 148 -8.10 -2.82 14.75
C LYS A 148 -8.48 -2.28 13.35
N SER A 149 -9.76 -2.36 12.99
CA SER A 149 -10.26 -1.89 11.69
C SER A 149 -10.10 -0.38 11.52
N LYS A 150 -10.27 0.41 12.60
CA LYS A 150 -10.09 1.86 12.55
C LYS A 150 -8.62 2.27 12.35
N LEU A 151 -7.69 1.52 12.95
CA LEU A 151 -6.26 1.77 12.72
C LEU A 151 -5.87 1.47 11.27
N ILE A 152 -6.38 0.40 10.69
CA ILE A 152 -6.10 0.06 9.29
C ILE A 152 -6.79 1.02 8.32
N GLU A 153 -8.03 1.44 8.59
CA GLU A 153 -8.71 2.47 7.82
C GLU A 153 -7.87 3.78 7.78
N LEU A 154 -7.34 4.20 8.93
CA LEU A 154 -6.42 5.34 9.00
C LEU A 154 -5.16 5.11 8.16
N ALA A 155 -4.54 3.94 8.25
CA ALA A 155 -3.36 3.60 7.46
C ALA A 155 -3.64 3.61 5.94
N GLN A 156 -4.80 3.11 5.53
CA GLN A 156 -5.24 3.15 4.13
C GLN A 156 -5.49 4.58 3.65
N LEU A 157 -6.07 5.45 4.48
CA LEU A 157 -6.23 6.87 4.17
C LEU A 157 -4.88 7.57 4.01
N VAL A 158 -3.91 7.27 4.87
CA VAL A 158 -2.55 7.83 4.77
C VAL A 158 -1.82 7.35 3.52
N LEU A 159 -2.01 6.11 3.11
CA LEU A 159 -1.35 5.54 1.94
C LEU A 159 -2.07 5.86 0.61
N GLY A 160 -3.34 6.22 0.63
CA GLY A 160 -4.13 6.52 -0.56
C GLY A 160 -4.10 5.38 -1.59
N GLU A 161 -3.70 5.68 -2.82
CA GLU A 161 -3.60 4.71 -3.91
C GLU A 161 -2.54 3.61 -3.69
N TYR A 162 -1.68 3.74 -2.69
CA TYR A 162 -0.71 2.72 -2.32
C TYR A 162 -1.28 1.62 -1.41
N ALA A 163 -2.57 1.69 -1.04
CA ALA A 163 -3.24 0.66 -0.26
C ALA A 163 -4.46 0.11 -0.99
N CYS A 164 -4.71 -1.20 -0.87
CA CYS A 164 -5.93 -1.80 -1.41
C CYS A 164 -6.41 -2.99 -0.57
N GLY A 165 -7.71 -3.27 -0.65
CA GLY A 165 -8.29 -4.51 -0.15
C GLY A 165 -8.12 -5.63 -1.17
N LEU A 166 -7.90 -6.84 -0.70
CA LEU A 166 -7.90 -8.07 -1.49
C LEU A 166 -8.87 -9.09 -0.89
N PRO A 167 -9.57 -9.87 -1.72
CA PRO A 167 -10.40 -10.95 -1.21
C PRO A 167 -9.52 -12.04 -0.58
N VAL A 168 -9.93 -12.54 0.57
CA VAL A 168 -9.22 -13.61 1.29
C VAL A 168 -9.13 -14.90 0.48
N SER A 169 -10.09 -15.12 -0.43
CA SER A 169 -10.09 -16.26 -1.35
C SER A 169 -8.83 -16.38 -2.21
N LEU A 170 -8.05 -15.30 -2.38
CA LEU A 170 -6.74 -15.37 -3.04
C LEU A 170 -5.72 -16.24 -2.30
N ILE A 171 -5.89 -16.42 -1.00
CA ILE A 171 -4.98 -17.24 -0.17
C ILE A 171 -5.67 -18.44 0.47
N THR A 172 -6.98 -18.64 0.29
CA THR A 172 -7.71 -19.80 0.83
C THR A 172 -8.14 -20.76 -0.28
N SER A 173 -8.31 -20.26 -1.50
CA SER A 173 -8.74 -21.08 -2.64
C SER A 173 -7.59 -21.89 -3.26
N LYS A 174 -7.96 -22.84 -4.11
CA LYS A 174 -7.00 -23.51 -5.00
C LYS A 174 -6.47 -22.51 -6.03
N ARG A 175 -5.19 -22.68 -6.40
CA ARG A 175 -4.56 -21.87 -7.43
C ARG A 175 -5.40 -21.85 -8.72
N ALA A 176 -5.68 -20.66 -9.23
CA ALA A 176 -6.34 -20.50 -10.52
C ALA A 176 -5.48 -21.08 -11.65
N SER A 177 -6.11 -21.47 -12.77
CA SER A 177 -5.35 -21.93 -13.92
C SER A 177 -4.48 -20.80 -14.50
N SER A 178 -3.34 -21.14 -15.10
CA SER A 178 -2.38 -20.18 -15.65
C SER A 178 -2.96 -19.23 -16.70
N ASN A 179 -4.10 -19.60 -17.32
CA ASN A 179 -4.78 -18.79 -18.32
C ASN A 179 -5.93 -17.95 -17.77
N SER A 180 -6.24 -18.06 -16.48
CA SER A 180 -7.31 -17.28 -15.87
C SER A 180 -6.91 -15.82 -15.71
N ALA A 181 -7.88 -14.92 -15.90
CA ALA A 181 -7.70 -13.53 -15.51
C ALA A 181 -7.62 -13.41 -13.98
N THR A 182 -6.73 -12.55 -13.52
CA THR A 182 -6.49 -12.26 -12.09
C THR A 182 -6.49 -10.75 -11.86
N PRO A 183 -7.63 -10.07 -12.12
CA PRO A 183 -7.70 -8.61 -12.05
C PRO A 183 -7.39 -8.07 -10.65
N GLU A 184 -7.71 -8.83 -9.60
CA GLU A 184 -7.36 -8.50 -8.21
C GLU A 184 -5.84 -8.43 -8.02
N MET A 185 -5.11 -9.32 -8.67
CA MET A 185 -3.64 -9.34 -8.61
C MET A 185 -3.02 -8.23 -9.47
N GLU A 186 -3.56 -7.97 -10.67
CA GLU A 186 -3.05 -6.90 -11.55
C GLU A 186 -3.05 -5.54 -10.84
N ARG A 187 -4.11 -5.23 -10.11
CA ARG A 187 -4.21 -3.95 -9.39
C ARG A 187 -3.23 -3.81 -8.23
N THR A 188 -2.55 -4.88 -7.80
CA THR A 188 -1.55 -4.79 -6.72
C THR A 188 -0.19 -4.28 -7.17
N LYS A 189 0.01 -4.05 -8.47
CA LYS A 189 1.26 -3.45 -8.95
C LYS A 189 1.45 -2.06 -8.34
N GLY A 190 2.61 -1.83 -7.72
CA GLY A 190 2.94 -0.58 -7.03
C GLY A 190 2.25 -0.35 -5.68
N ILE A 191 1.40 -1.27 -5.22
CA ILE A 191 0.76 -1.21 -3.90
C ILE A 191 1.79 -1.49 -2.80
N ARG A 192 1.62 -0.85 -1.64
CA ARG A 192 2.49 -0.96 -0.46
C ARG A 192 1.83 -1.74 0.69
N LEU A 193 0.51 -1.66 0.79
CA LEU A 193 -0.29 -2.36 1.80
C LEU A 193 -1.48 -3.04 1.14
N THR A 194 -1.60 -4.35 1.30
CA THR A 194 -2.82 -5.08 0.96
C THR A 194 -3.48 -5.60 2.22
N VAL A 195 -4.80 -5.44 2.31
CA VAL A 195 -5.58 -5.86 3.46
C VAL A 195 -6.60 -6.89 3.04
N MET A 196 -6.56 -8.06 3.66
CA MET A 196 -7.56 -9.11 3.58
C MET A 196 -8.35 -9.16 4.88
N GLN A 197 -9.63 -9.48 4.80
CA GLN A 197 -10.49 -9.51 5.98
C GLN A 197 -11.25 -10.83 6.06
N GLU A 198 -11.34 -11.34 7.28
CA GLU A 198 -12.24 -12.40 7.74
C GLU A 198 -12.30 -13.64 6.83
N PRO A 199 -11.31 -14.56 6.92
CA PRO A 199 -11.48 -15.88 6.35
C PRO A 199 -12.69 -16.56 7.02
N GLU A 200 -13.41 -17.41 6.30
CA GLU A 200 -14.45 -18.25 6.91
C GLU A 200 -13.84 -19.21 7.93
N ALA A 201 -14.60 -19.57 8.96
CA ALA A 201 -14.10 -20.35 10.11
C ALA A 201 -13.42 -21.67 9.73
N ASP A 202 -13.81 -22.28 8.63
CA ASP A 202 -13.28 -23.57 8.14
C ASP A 202 -12.26 -23.41 7.01
N GLU A 203 -11.91 -22.19 6.62
CA GLU A 203 -10.95 -21.96 5.54
C GLU A 203 -9.51 -22.17 6.00
N ASN A 204 -8.77 -22.93 5.19
CA ASN A 204 -7.34 -23.14 5.38
C ASN A 204 -6.54 -22.20 4.49
N ILE A 205 -5.47 -21.65 5.02
CA ILE A 205 -4.52 -20.89 4.22
C ILE A 205 -3.78 -21.82 3.24
N ASN A 206 -3.83 -21.46 1.96
CA ASN A 206 -3.02 -22.13 0.93
C ASN A 206 -1.58 -21.67 1.05
N ILE A 207 -0.73 -22.50 1.62
CA ILE A 207 0.67 -22.21 1.93
C ILE A 207 1.45 -21.81 0.67
N GLY A 208 1.19 -22.48 -0.46
CA GLY A 208 1.88 -22.18 -1.72
C GLY A 208 1.58 -20.77 -2.22
N LEU A 209 0.30 -20.38 -2.21
CA LEU A 209 -0.12 -19.03 -2.61
C LEU A 209 0.37 -17.96 -1.62
N MET A 210 0.26 -18.22 -0.34
CA MET A 210 0.78 -17.31 0.68
C MET A 210 2.28 -17.05 0.48
N LYS A 211 3.10 -18.08 0.28
CA LYS A 211 4.54 -17.93 0.01
C LYS A 211 4.82 -17.18 -1.28
N GLU A 212 4.06 -17.45 -2.35
CA GLU A 212 4.20 -16.76 -3.63
C GLU A 212 3.89 -15.27 -3.49
N LEU A 213 2.79 -14.92 -2.80
CA LEU A 213 2.34 -13.55 -2.66
C LEU A 213 3.18 -12.72 -1.68
N THR A 214 3.85 -13.36 -0.73
CA THR A 214 4.75 -12.70 0.23
C THR A 214 6.21 -12.73 -0.20
N GLY A 215 6.55 -13.53 -1.20
CA GLY A 215 7.91 -13.67 -1.71
C GLY A 215 8.37 -12.46 -2.55
N ASN A 216 9.66 -12.48 -2.90
CA ASN A 216 10.27 -11.48 -3.77
C ASN A 216 10.39 -11.97 -5.23
N ASP A 217 9.72 -13.07 -5.57
CA ASP A 217 9.66 -13.56 -6.93
C ASP A 217 8.66 -12.75 -7.76
N LYS A 218 8.90 -12.70 -9.06
CA LYS A 218 7.95 -12.09 -9.99
C LYS A 218 6.66 -12.90 -10.03
N ILE A 219 5.55 -12.22 -9.94
CA ILE A 219 4.23 -12.78 -10.19
C ILE A 219 3.71 -12.31 -11.54
N ILE A 220 2.90 -13.16 -12.17
CA ILE A 220 2.20 -12.84 -13.41
C ILE A 220 0.74 -12.58 -13.08
N ALA A 221 0.25 -11.40 -13.44
CA ALA A 221 -1.14 -11.03 -13.29
C ALA A 221 -1.73 -10.59 -14.62
N ARG A 222 -3.01 -10.87 -14.82
CA ARG A 222 -3.71 -10.55 -16.06
C ARG A 222 -5.06 -9.91 -15.76
N GLY A 223 -5.22 -8.67 -16.17
CA GLY A 223 -6.52 -8.00 -16.16
C GLY A 223 -7.46 -8.56 -17.24
N LEU A 224 -8.74 -8.26 -17.09
CA LEU A 224 -9.74 -8.63 -18.11
C LEU A 224 -9.42 -7.92 -19.43
N TYR A 225 -9.30 -8.71 -20.50
CA TYR A 225 -8.99 -8.22 -21.85
C TYR A 225 -7.64 -7.49 -22.00
N LYS A 226 -6.70 -7.74 -21.08
CA LYS A 226 -5.36 -7.15 -21.11
C LYS A 226 -4.30 -8.22 -21.31
N GLU A 227 -3.13 -7.80 -21.79
CA GLU A 227 -1.94 -8.64 -21.79
C GLU A 227 -1.45 -8.87 -20.36
N PRO A 228 -0.85 -10.04 -20.07
CA PRO A 228 -0.25 -10.34 -18.79
C PRO A 228 0.85 -9.33 -18.44
N VAL A 229 0.92 -8.93 -17.18
CA VAL A 229 1.99 -8.11 -16.64
C VAL A 229 2.77 -8.89 -15.59
N GLU A 230 4.09 -8.75 -15.61
CA GLU A 230 4.99 -9.33 -14.61
C GLU A 230 5.51 -8.21 -13.71
N PHE A 231 5.46 -8.43 -12.40
CA PHE A 231 6.04 -7.53 -11.42
C PHE A 231 6.40 -8.27 -10.12
N VAL A 232 7.31 -7.69 -9.36
CA VAL A 232 7.62 -8.16 -8.01
C VAL A 232 6.65 -7.50 -7.04
N PRO A 233 5.98 -8.25 -6.14
CA PRO A 233 5.13 -7.68 -5.10
C PRO A 233 5.88 -6.67 -4.24
N GLN A 234 5.30 -5.48 -4.07
CA GLN A 234 5.86 -4.42 -3.24
C GLN A 234 5.07 -4.22 -1.94
N TYR A 235 3.97 -4.92 -1.81
CA TYR A 235 3.04 -4.80 -0.70
C TYR A 235 3.42 -5.69 0.49
N LYS A 236 3.01 -5.27 1.67
CA LYS A 236 2.90 -6.10 2.87
C LYS A 236 1.50 -6.69 2.89
N LEU A 237 1.42 -8.01 2.96
CA LEU A 237 0.16 -8.74 2.98
C LEU A 237 -0.35 -8.85 4.41
N LEU A 238 -1.43 -8.14 4.72
CA LEU A 238 -2.07 -8.13 6.03
C LEU A 238 -3.41 -8.85 5.99
N LEU A 239 -3.58 -9.85 6.85
CA LEU A 239 -4.85 -10.50 7.13
C LEU A 239 -5.40 -9.98 8.47
N MET A 240 -6.64 -9.49 8.45
CA MET A 240 -7.39 -9.14 9.66
C MET A 240 -8.45 -10.21 9.93
N CYS A 241 -8.44 -10.77 11.13
CA CYS A 241 -9.39 -11.80 11.55
C CYS A 241 -9.74 -11.64 13.03
N ASN A 242 -10.82 -12.29 13.45
CA ASN A 242 -11.14 -12.42 14.88
C ASN A 242 -10.44 -13.65 15.45
N ASP A 243 -10.54 -14.77 14.77
CA ASP A 243 -9.87 -16.01 15.12
C ASP A 243 -8.73 -16.30 14.14
N LEU A 244 -7.66 -16.91 14.63
CA LEU A 244 -6.52 -17.28 13.79
C LEU A 244 -6.95 -18.35 12.77
N PRO A 245 -6.62 -18.16 11.47
CA PRO A 245 -6.93 -19.18 10.46
C PRO A 245 -6.07 -20.43 10.67
N ASN A 246 -6.58 -21.55 10.19
CA ASN A 246 -5.79 -22.79 10.18
C ASN A 246 -4.70 -22.70 9.10
N ILE A 247 -3.45 -22.93 9.53
CA ILE A 247 -2.27 -22.92 8.65
C ILE A 247 -1.64 -24.31 8.67
N PRO A 248 -2.05 -25.20 7.75
CA PRO A 248 -1.62 -26.61 7.76
C PRO A 248 -0.19 -26.74 7.22
N SER A 249 0.80 -26.37 8.01
CA SER A 249 2.21 -26.45 7.62
C SER A 249 3.09 -26.93 8.75
N ASN A 250 4.10 -27.73 8.38
CA ASN A 250 5.15 -28.20 9.29
C ASN A 250 6.54 -27.71 8.85
N ASP A 251 6.63 -26.78 7.90
CA ASP A 251 7.91 -26.30 7.37
C ASP A 251 8.31 -24.93 7.94
N ASP A 252 9.58 -24.77 8.22
CA ASP A 252 10.16 -23.55 8.78
C ASP A 252 9.99 -22.34 7.83
N GLY A 253 9.94 -22.58 6.51
CA GLY A 253 9.73 -21.54 5.51
C GLY A 253 8.36 -20.88 5.59
N THR A 254 7.35 -21.57 6.12
CA THR A 254 6.04 -20.99 6.44
C THR A 254 6.11 -20.22 7.75
N TRP A 255 6.61 -20.84 8.81
CA TRP A 255 6.56 -20.27 10.16
C TRP A 255 7.39 -18.98 10.28
N ARG A 256 8.52 -18.88 9.59
CA ARG A 256 9.35 -17.66 9.61
C ARG A 256 8.66 -16.44 8.98
N ARG A 257 7.60 -16.66 8.17
CA ARG A 257 6.85 -15.58 7.53
C ARG A 257 5.69 -15.07 8.35
N LEU A 258 5.26 -15.83 9.34
CA LEU A 258 4.05 -15.51 10.11
C LEU A 258 4.36 -14.51 11.22
N GLU A 259 3.71 -13.37 11.15
CA GLU A 259 3.84 -12.28 12.11
C GLU A 259 2.46 -11.95 12.66
N VAL A 260 2.21 -12.34 13.92
CA VAL A 260 0.90 -12.23 14.54
C VAL A 260 0.88 -11.10 15.56
N VAL A 261 -0.11 -10.23 15.46
CA VAL A 261 -0.39 -9.16 16.44
C VAL A 261 -1.80 -9.37 17.01
N ASP A 262 -1.89 -9.56 18.32
CA ASP A 262 -3.17 -9.67 19.01
C ASP A 262 -3.59 -8.33 19.61
N PHE A 263 -4.79 -7.87 19.24
CA PHE A 263 -5.43 -6.64 19.72
C PHE A 263 -6.29 -6.94 20.93
N ILE A 264 -5.73 -6.83 22.11
CA ILE A 264 -6.35 -7.20 23.38
C ILE A 264 -7.28 -6.12 23.96
N ALA A 265 -7.25 -4.91 23.43
CA ALA A 265 -8.13 -3.82 23.87
C ALA A 265 -9.61 -4.17 23.57
N LYS A 266 -10.53 -3.69 24.40
CA LYS A 266 -11.96 -3.80 24.16
C LYS A 266 -12.61 -2.46 24.46
N PHE A 267 -13.23 -1.86 23.45
CA PHE A 267 -14.03 -0.65 23.60
C PHE A 267 -15.49 -1.07 23.80
N VAL A 268 -16.11 -0.56 24.86
CA VAL A 268 -17.51 -0.79 25.20
C VAL A 268 -18.28 0.51 25.07
N GLY A 269 -19.56 0.44 24.71
CA GLY A 269 -20.44 1.60 24.67
C GLY A 269 -20.77 2.11 26.08
N GLU A 270 -21.27 3.35 26.19
CA GLU A 270 -21.73 3.91 27.48
C GLU A 270 -22.88 3.09 28.10
N GLU A 271 -23.62 2.34 27.30
CA GLU A 271 -24.74 1.48 27.73
C GLU A 271 -24.29 0.15 28.36
N ASP A 272 -23.00 -0.18 28.29
CA ASP A 272 -22.41 -1.43 28.80
C ASP A 272 -21.77 -1.26 30.19
N TYR A 273 -21.95 -0.09 30.84
CA TYR A 273 -21.48 0.20 32.20
C TYR A 273 -22.58 0.03 33.24
#